data_cc1c6fc62345150244884b257acf52c7
#
_entry.id   cc1c6fc62345150244884b257acf52c7
#
_cell.length_a   1.000
_cell.length_b   1.000
_cell.length_c   1.000
_cell.angle_alpha   90.00
_cell.angle_beta   90.00
_cell.angle_gamma   90.00
#
_symmetry.space_group_name_H-M   'P 1'
#
loop_
_entity.id
_entity.type
_entity.pdbx_description
1 polymer ?
#
loop_
_entity_poly.entity_id
_entity_poly.type
_entity_poly.pdbx_seq_one_letter_code
_entity_poly.pdbx_strand_id
1 'polypeptide(L)'
;DMVTLWQVMAIVIVPQEILLFVLRDLTVPTGAFLQNGKLYVFNGTDGGFVTVTFLGYLLTLLVLLLSIGASYRILLGRHLHHPADLGTSFGFALTRARSLLWLIILTALCVLVGFVCLIIPGIYLAVTFAIVVPVLMAEDARGFKALARSQGLIAGCWWHVLGCLIVAGIAVAFGELVISLIANPLVNALSPHSITGFLVIDAVVNAVVSILFAPFAAAVPVVIYVDMLVRQNDPQLQRLLA
;
A
#
# COMPACT_ATOMS: atom_id res chain seq x y z
N ASP A 1 -2.30 -4.15 19.19
CA ASP A 1 -1.05 -4.86 19.32
C ASP A 1 -0.24 -4.82 18.04
N MET A 2 1.00 -4.31 18.12
CA MET A 2 1.93 -4.24 16.98
C MET A 2 2.14 -5.63 16.36
N VAL A 3 2.19 -6.67 17.20
CA VAL A 3 2.35 -8.06 16.76
C VAL A 3 1.17 -8.49 15.86
N THR A 4 -0.05 -8.20 16.24
CA THR A 4 -1.25 -8.51 15.45
C THR A 4 -1.23 -7.79 14.10
N LEU A 5 -0.79 -6.52 14.10
CA LEU A 5 -0.66 -5.74 12.87
C LEU A 5 0.35 -6.39 11.91
N TRP A 6 1.52 -6.81 12.43
CA TRP A 6 2.53 -7.51 11.63
C TRP A 6 2.06 -8.88 11.13
N GLN A 7 1.32 -9.63 11.95
CA GLN A 7 0.74 -10.91 11.52
C GLN A 7 -0.25 -10.74 10.37
N VAL A 8 -1.14 -9.73 10.45
CA VAL A 8 -2.08 -9.42 9.36
C VAL A 8 -1.33 -9.02 8.09
N MET A 9 -0.29 -8.18 8.22
CA MET A 9 0.53 -7.80 7.07
C MET A 9 1.26 -8.98 6.45
N ALA A 10 1.84 -9.86 7.26
CA ALA A 10 2.53 -11.06 6.77
C ALA A 10 1.57 -12.00 6.00
N ILE A 11 0.35 -12.22 6.52
CA ILE A 11 -0.66 -13.06 5.87
C ILE A 11 -1.07 -12.52 4.49
N VAL A 12 -0.99 -11.20 4.28
CA VAL A 12 -1.36 -10.57 3.00
C VAL A 12 -0.16 -10.46 2.06
N ILE A 13 1.00 -10.07 2.58
CA ILE A 13 2.20 -9.79 1.78
C ILE A 13 2.85 -11.10 1.29
N VAL A 14 2.96 -12.13 2.14
CA VAL A 14 3.65 -13.37 1.76
C VAL A 14 3.00 -14.06 0.54
N PRO A 15 1.69 -14.29 0.48
CA PRO A 15 1.05 -14.84 -0.73
C PRO A 15 1.22 -13.95 -1.97
N GLN A 16 1.21 -12.63 -1.79
CA GLN A 16 1.46 -11.68 -2.88
C GLN A 16 2.87 -11.84 -3.45
N GLU A 17 3.90 -11.87 -2.60
CA GLU A 17 5.30 -12.01 -3.06
C GLU A 17 5.53 -13.38 -3.73
N ILE A 18 4.93 -14.45 -3.21
CA ILE A 18 4.99 -15.76 -3.84
C ILE A 18 4.35 -15.72 -5.24
N LEU A 19 3.18 -15.10 -5.37
CA LEU A 19 2.51 -14.97 -6.66
C LEU A 19 3.34 -14.14 -7.64
N LEU A 20 3.89 -13.01 -7.20
CA LEU A 20 4.75 -12.16 -8.01
C LEU A 20 6.02 -12.88 -8.44
N PHE A 21 6.63 -13.66 -7.54
CA PHE A 21 7.79 -14.49 -7.87
C PHE A 21 7.44 -15.49 -8.97
N VAL A 22 6.37 -16.27 -8.83
CA VAL A 22 5.95 -17.26 -9.82
C VAL A 22 5.65 -16.59 -11.18
N LEU A 23 4.95 -15.47 -11.17
CA LEU A 23 4.64 -14.73 -12.39
C LEU A 23 5.89 -14.17 -13.06
N ARG A 24 6.86 -13.65 -12.30
CA ARG A 24 8.14 -13.15 -12.82
C ARG A 24 8.98 -14.29 -13.41
N ASP A 25 9.10 -15.41 -12.70
CA ASP A 25 9.87 -16.56 -13.15
C ASP A 25 9.32 -17.14 -14.48
N LEU A 26 7.99 -17.23 -14.58
CA LEU A 26 7.30 -17.71 -15.80
C LEU A 26 7.45 -16.75 -17.01
N THR A 27 7.74 -15.48 -16.76
CA THR A 27 7.76 -14.44 -17.81
C THR A 27 9.16 -13.88 -18.06
N VAL A 28 10.20 -14.44 -17.43
CA VAL A 28 11.58 -14.05 -17.71
C VAL A 28 11.88 -14.25 -19.20
N PRO A 29 12.26 -13.19 -19.93
CA PRO A 29 12.56 -13.30 -21.34
C PRO A 29 13.78 -14.19 -21.61
N THR A 30 13.77 -14.89 -22.73
CA THR A 30 14.86 -15.81 -23.13
C THR A 30 16.23 -15.13 -23.32
N GLY A 31 16.24 -13.80 -23.44
CA GLY A 31 17.47 -12.98 -23.53
C GLY A 31 17.90 -12.33 -22.23
N ALA A 32 17.28 -12.69 -21.09
CA ALA A 32 17.64 -12.12 -19.81
C ALA A 32 18.96 -12.69 -19.28
N PHE A 33 19.79 -11.84 -18.69
CA PHE A 33 21.04 -12.26 -18.02
C PHE A 33 21.28 -11.43 -16.76
N LEU A 34 22.03 -12.01 -15.84
CA LEU A 34 22.42 -11.36 -14.60
C LEU A 34 23.82 -10.74 -14.75
N GLN A 35 23.93 -9.45 -14.44
CA GLN A 35 25.21 -8.77 -14.35
C GLN A 35 25.24 -7.86 -13.12
N ASN A 36 26.23 -8.06 -12.24
CA ASN A 36 26.39 -7.30 -10.99
C ASN A 36 25.10 -7.27 -10.13
N GLY A 37 24.39 -8.40 -10.03
CA GLY A 37 23.17 -8.54 -9.26
C GLY A 37 21.97 -7.75 -9.80
N LYS A 38 22.00 -7.39 -11.06
CA LYS A 38 20.86 -6.79 -11.76
C LYS A 38 20.44 -7.67 -12.92
N LEU A 39 19.15 -7.86 -13.06
CA LEU A 39 18.58 -8.56 -14.21
C LEU A 39 18.52 -7.59 -15.40
N TYR A 40 19.24 -7.92 -16.46
CA TYR A 40 19.19 -7.20 -17.73
C TYR A 40 18.40 -8.02 -18.74
N VAL A 41 17.53 -7.34 -19.48
CA VAL A 41 16.75 -7.93 -20.58
C VAL A 41 17.29 -7.38 -21.89
N PHE A 42 17.86 -8.26 -22.70
CA PHE A 42 18.33 -7.93 -24.06
C PHE A 42 17.17 -8.16 -25.03
N ASN A 43 16.93 -7.27 -25.93
CA ASN A 43 15.88 -7.32 -26.95
C ASN A 43 14.45 -7.04 -26.50
N GLY A 44 14.19 -5.77 -26.28
CA GLY A 44 12.84 -5.27 -26.32
C GLY A 44 11.98 -5.73 -25.12
N THR A 45 11.03 -4.95 -24.83
CA THR A 45 10.01 -5.28 -23.85
C THR A 45 9.15 -6.42 -24.41
N ASP A 46 9.45 -7.66 -24.05
CA ASP A 46 8.49 -8.73 -24.26
C ASP A 46 7.19 -8.32 -23.57
N GLY A 47 6.12 -8.22 -24.35
CA GLY A 47 4.82 -7.73 -23.85
C GLY A 47 4.36 -8.47 -22.60
N GLY A 48 4.74 -9.75 -22.45
CA GLY A 48 4.50 -10.55 -21.26
C GLY A 48 5.16 -9.98 -20.00
N PHE A 49 6.43 -9.62 -20.05
CA PHE A 49 7.18 -9.07 -18.91
C PHE A 49 6.62 -7.72 -18.46
N VAL A 50 6.30 -6.83 -19.41
CA VAL A 50 5.68 -5.53 -19.12
C VAL A 50 4.30 -5.72 -18.49
N THR A 51 3.49 -6.62 -19.04
CA THR A 51 2.14 -6.92 -18.54
C THR A 51 2.20 -7.46 -17.12
N VAL A 52 3.08 -8.42 -16.81
CA VAL A 52 3.23 -8.99 -15.46
C VAL A 52 3.75 -7.95 -14.48
N THR A 53 4.70 -7.11 -14.89
CA THR A 53 5.19 -6.03 -14.04
C THR A 53 4.07 -5.04 -13.70
N PHE A 54 3.27 -4.65 -14.69
CA PHE A 54 2.12 -3.77 -14.48
C PHE A 54 1.06 -4.42 -13.58
N LEU A 55 0.71 -5.69 -13.82
CA LEU A 55 -0.20 -6.45 -12.94
C LEU A 55 0.35 -6.54 -11.50
N GLY A 56 1.65 -6.71 -11.35
CA GLY A 56 2.34 -6.72 -10.06
C GLY A 56 2.16 -5.41 -9.30
N TYR A 57 2.33 -4.28 -9.95
CA TYR A 57 2.06 -2.97 -9.34
C TYR A 57 0.60 -2.80 -8.92
N LEU A 58 -0.35 -3.25 -9.75
CA LEU A 58 -1.78 -3.22 -9.39
C LEU A 58 -2.09 -4.10 -8.18
N LEU A 59 -1.50 -5.29 -8.12
CA LEU A 59 -1.65 -6.19 -6.98
C LEU A 59 -1.05 -5.59 -5.70
N THR A 60 0.13 -5.00 -5.78
CA THR A 60 0.77 -4.31 -4.65
C THR A 60 -0.09 -3.15 -4.14
N LEU A 61 -0.66 -2.37 -5.05
CA LEU A 61 -1.58 -1.29 -4.71
C LEU A 61 -2.82 -1.83 -3.98
N LEU A 62 -3.41 -2.92 -4.49
CA LEU A 62 -4.57 -3.57 -3.87
C LEU A 62 -4.24 -4.06 -2.45
N VAL A 63 -3.10 -4.71 -2.27
CA VAL A 63 -2.63 -5.20 -0.97
C VAL A 63 -2.39 -4.05 0.00
N LEU A 64 -1.76 -2.96 -0.44
CA LEU A 64 -1.56 -1.77 0.39
C LEU A 64 -2.90 -1.21 0.90
N LEU A 65 -3.90 -1.15 0.05
CA LEU A 65 -5.22 -0.61 0.40
C LEU A 65 -6.01 -1.53 1.33
N LEU A 66 -5.92 -2.85 1.14
CA LEU A 66 -6.46 -3.84 2.10
C LEU A 66 -5.75 -3.73 3.45
N SER A 67 -4.45 -3.49 3.44
CA SER A 67 -3.62 -3.29 4.62
C SER A 67 -4.03 -2.03 5.40
N ILE A 68 -4.34 -0.93 4.71
CA ILE A 68 -4.88 0.29 5.35
C ILE A 68 -6.23 -0.01 6.03
N GLY A 69 -7.12 -0.75 5.37
CA GLY A 69 -8.41 -1.15 5.94
C GLY A 69 -8.29 -2.03 7.19
N ALA A 70 -7.37 -3.00 7.16
CA ALA A 70 -7.08 -3.85 8.32
C ALA A 70 -6.44 -3.05 9.46
N SER A 71 -5.50 -2.15 9.14
CA SER A 71 -4.85 -1.28 10.12
C SER A 71 -5.82 -0.34 10.82
N TYR A 72 -6.77 0.22 10.07
CA TYR A 72 -7.83 1.04 10.63
C TYR A 72 -8.56 0.30 11.76
N ARG A 73 -8.97 -0.94 11.52
CA ARG A 73 -9.70 -1.74 12.51
C ARG A 73 -8.86 -2.09 13.74
N ILE A 74 -7.58 -2.40 13.55
CA ILE A 74 -6.67 -2.75 14.65
C ILE A 74 -6.36 -1.51 15.50
N LEU A 75 -6.10 -0.36 14.87
CA LEU A 75 -5.74 0.88 15.56
C LEU A 75 -6.95 1.49 16.31
N LEU A 76 -8.14 1.48 15.72
CA LEU A 76 -9.35 2.01 16.38
C LEU A 76 -10.08 0.99 17.24
N GLY A 77 -10.07 -0.29 16.90
CA GLY A 77 -10.72 -1.34 17.69
C GLY A 77 -10.18 -1.47 19.11
N ARG A 78 -8.95 -1.00 19.34
CA ARG A 78 -8.34 -0.91 20.66
C ARG A 78 -9.03 0.11 21.59
N HIS A 79 -9.59 1.19 21.04
CA HIS A 79 -10.35 2.19 21.79
C HIS A 79 -11.79 1.73 22.07
N LEU A 80 -12.30 0.75 21.29
CA LEU A 80 -13.70 0.27 21.40
C LEU A 80 -13.84 -1.00 22.28
N HIS A 81 -12.84 -1.38 23.07
CA HIS A 81 -12.84 -2.54 24.00
C HIS A 81 -13.19 -3.90 23.36
N HIS A 82 -13.18 -4.01 22.03
CA HIS A 82 -13.33 -5.28 21.32
C HIS A 82 -11.95 -5.78 20.86
N PRO A 83 -11.45 -6.92 21.40
CA PRO A 83 -10.21 -7.50 20.93
C PRO A 83 -10.38 -7.83 19.42
N ALA A 84 -9.58 -7.18 18.60
CA ALA A 84 -9.57 -7.46 17.17
C ALA A 84 -8.93 -8.82 16.95
N ASP A 85 -9.74 -9.87 16.85
CA ASP A 85 -9.29 -11.19 16.41
C ASP A 85 -8.91 -11.13 14.91
N LEU A 86 -7.86 -11.87 14.54
CA LEU A 86 -7.35 -11.93 13.16
C LEU A 86 -8.46 -12.31 12.17
N GLY A 87 -9.26 -13.34 12.50
CA GLY A 87 -10.34 -13.83 11.66
C GLY A 87 -11.44 -12.79 11.43
N THR A 88 -11.84 -12.07 12.47
CA THR A 88 -12.88 -11.04 12.37
C THR A 88 -12.40 -9.80 11.61
N SER A 89 -11.11 -9.45 11.70
CA SER A 89 -10.52 -8.32 10.97
C SER A 89 -10.42 -8.60 9.47
N PHE A 90 -10.04 -9.82 9.12
CA PHE A 90 -9.99 -10.27 7.73
C PHE A 90 -11.39 -10.43 7.13
N GLY A 91 -12.33 -11.04 7.86
CA GLY A 91 -13.72 -11.17 7.43
C GLY A 91 -14.38 -9.81 7.15
N PHE A 92 -14.11 -8.82 7.99
CA PHE A 92 -14.60 -7.46 7.79
C PHE A 92 -14.01 -6.78 6.54
N ALA A 93 -12.72 -6.95 6.28
CA ALA A 93 -12.08 -6.43 5.06
C ALA A 93 -12.63 -7.16 3.80
N LEU A 94 -12.84 -8.48 3.86
CA LEU A 94 -13.38 -9.25 2.74
C LEU A 94 -14.84 -8.89 2.41
N THR A 95 -15.70 -8.70 3.41
CA THR A 95 -17.10 -8.31 3.18
C THR A 95 -17.22 -6.94 2.51
N ARG A 96 -16.22 -6.08 2.71
CA ARG A 96 -16.13 -4.76 2.07
C ARG A 96 -15.21 -4.72 0.85
N ALA A 97 -14.55 -5.82 0.50
CA ALA A 97 -13.58 -5.90 -0.58
C ALA A 97 -14.12 -5.37 -1.92
N ARG A 98 -15.38 -5.70 -2.26
CA ARG A 98 -16.02 -5.17 -3.48
C ARG A 98 -16.17 -3.65 -3.46
N SER A 99 -16.55 -3.09 -2.32
CA SER A 99 -16.67 -1.63 -2.17
C SER A 99 -15.31 -0.95 -2.16
N LEU A 100 -14.31 -1.59 -1.54
CA LEU A 100 -12.91 -1.15 -1.58
C LEU A 100 -12.36 -1.17 -3.01
N LEU A 101 -12.52 -2.27 -3.73
CA LEU A 101 -12.10 -2.40 -5.13
C LEU A 101 -12.71 -1.31 -6.00
N TRP A 102 -14.02 -1.10 -5.88
CA TRP A 102 -14.69 -0.04 -6.63
C TRP A 102 -14.16 1.36 -6.27
N LEU A 103 -13.93 1.61 -4.98
CA LEU A 103 -13.39 2.87 -4.51
C LEU A 103 -11.96 3.10 -4.99
N ILE A 104 -11.13 2.05 -5.01
CA ILE A 104 -9.76 2.09 -5.54
C ILE A 104 -9.77 2.46 -7.01
N ILE A 105 -10.57 1.75 -7.82
CA ILE A 105 -10.68 2.00 -9.25
C ILE A 105 -11.13 3.45 -9.49
N LEU A 106 -12.14 3.91 -8.76
CA LEU A 106 -12.67 5.24 -8.88
C LEU A 106 -11.62 6.31 -8.51
N THR A 107 -10.93 6.11 -7.38
CA THR A 107 -9.85 7.01 -6.93
C THR A 107 -8.69 7.02 -7.90
N ALA A 108 -8.24 5.84 -8.36
CA ALA A 108 -7.16 5.72 -9.32
C ALA A 108 -7.52 6.40 -10.65
N LEU A 109 -8.76 6.23 -11.13
CA LEU A 109 -9.23 6.88 -12.34
C LEU A 109 -9.25 8.42 -12.20
N CYS A 110 -9.76 8.93 -11.08
CA CYS A 110 -9.77 10.37 -10.82
C CYS A 110 -8.36 10.96 -10.78
N VAL A 111 -7.44 10.29 -10.07
CA VAL A 111 -6.05 10.72 -9.96
C VAL A 111 -5.33 10.62 -11.31
N LEU A 112 -5.55 9.53 -12.05
CA LEU A 112 -4.99 9.34 -13.38
C LEU A 112 -5.43 10.43 -14.34
N VAL A 113 -6.73 10.74 -14.39
CA VAL A 113 -7.26 11.83 -15.20
C VAL A 113 -6.63 13.17 -14.77
N GLY A 114 -6.45 13.39 -13.46
CA GLY A 114 -5.75 14.56 -12.96
C GLY A 114 -4.31 14.67 -13.48
N PHE A 115 -3.55 13.56 -13.49
CA PHE A 115 -2.18 13.54 -14.03
C PHE A 115 -2.12 13.67 -15.55
N VAL A 116 -3.09 13.11 -16.28
CA VAL A 116 -3.18 13.26 -17.74
C VAL A 116 -3.48 14.69 -18.12
N CYS A 117 -4.35 15.38 -17.36
CA CYS A 117 -4.66 16.79 -17.60
C CYS A 117 -3.44 17.68 -17.31
N LEU A 118 -2.86 17.53 -16.11
CA LEU A 118 -1.69 18.28 -15.65
C LEU A 118 -1.14 17.61 -14.36
N ILE A 119 0.16 17.70 -14.13
CA ILE A 119 0.79 17.12 -12.92
C ILE A 119 0.21 17.74 -11.65
N ILE A 120 -0.01 19.05 -11.61
CA ILE A 120 -0.49 19.76 -10.41
C ILE A 120 -1.87 19.26 -9.95
N PRO A 121 -2.93 19.21 -10.80
CA PRO A 121 -4.21 18.63 -10.38
C PRO A 121 -4.14 17.15 -10.04
N GLY A 122 -3.22 16.38 -10.64
CA GLY A 122 -2.97 14.99 -10.26
C GLY A 122 -2.49 14.88 -8.81
N ILE A 123 -1.49 15.68 -8.41
CA ILE A 123 -0.99 15.74 -7.03
C ILE A 123 -2.09 16.23 -6.09
N TYR A 124 -2.83 17.26 -6.49
CA TYR A 124 -3.94 17.78 -5.69
C TYR A 124 -4.98 16.71 -5.36
N LEU A 125 -5.41 15.93 -6.37
CA LEU A 125 -6.38 14.86 -6.19
C LEU A 125 -5.80 13.69 -5.39
N ALA A 126 -4.52 13.32 -5.59
CA ALA A 126 -3.87 12.26 -4.84
C ALA A 126 -3.85 12.57 -3.33
N VAL A 127 -3.51 13.80 -2.95
CA VAL A 127 -3.54 14.24 -1.54
C VAL A 127 -4.97 14.29 -1.02
N THR A 128 -5.91 14.86 -1.80
CA THR A 128 -7.33 14.99 -1.42
C THR A 128 -7.99 13.64 -1.17
N PHE A 129 -7.56 12.59 -1.87
CA PHE A 129 -8.12 11.24 -1.71
C PHE A 129 -7.26 10.31 -0.84
N ALA A 130 -6.21 10.81 -0.18
CA ALA A 130 -5.33 10.00 0.65
C ALA A 130 -6.04 9.29 1.81
N ILE A 131 -7.12 9.88 2.35
CA ILE A 131 -7.87 9.33 3.49
C ILE A 131 -9.19 8.65 3.08
N VAL A 132 -9.41 8.39 1.80
CA VAL A 132 -10.66 7.78 1.29
C VAL A 132 -10.91 6.38 1.88
N VAL A 133 -9.84 5.57 2.07
CA VAL A 133 -9.98 4.22 2.65
C VAL A 133 -10.40 4.28 4.13
N PRO A 134 -9.76 5.05 5.01
CA PRO A 134 -10.26 5.26 6.37
C PRO A 134 -11.69 5.77 6.41
N VAL A 135 -12.07 6.72 5.55
CA VAL A 135 -13.45 7.23 5.45
C VAL A 135 -14.45 6.13 5.12
N LEU A 136 -14.16 5.27 4.13
CA LEU A 136 -15.01 4.12 3.81
C LEU A 136 -15.16 3.18 5.00
N MET A 137 -14.06 2.92 5.72
CA MET A 137 -14.04 1.97 6.83
C MET A 137 -14.75 2.52 8.08
N ALA A 138 -14.62 3.83 8.33
CA ALA A 138 -15.21 4.49 9.49
C ALA A 138 -16.70 4.83 9.31
N GLU A 139 -17.02 5.41 8.15
CA GLU A 139 -18.32 6.05 7.92
C GLU A 139 -19.23 5.23 6.99
N ASP A 140 -18.74 4.07 6.48
CA ASP A 140 -19.42 3.26 5.44
C ASP A 140 -19.81 4.08 4.18
N ALA A 141 -19.12 5.21 3.98
CA ALA A 141 -19.33 6.04 2.81
C ALA A 141 -18.76 5.36 1.56
N ARG A 142 -19.61 5.06 0.54
CA ARG A 142 -19.23 4.26 -0.62
C ARG A 142 -19.14 5.11 -1.89
N GLY A 143 -18.19 4.77 -2.76
CA GLY A 143 -18.04 5.39 -4.08
C GLY A 143 -17.81 6.90 -4.00
N PHE A 144 -18.55 7.67 -4.78
CA PHE A 144 -18.41 9.14 -4.82
C PHE A 144 -18.67 9.85 -3.49
N LYS A 145 -19.47 9.25 -2.59
CA LYS A 145 -19.70 9.83 -1.26
C LYS A 145 -18.44 9.80 -0.40
N ALA A 146 -17.64 8.73 -0.51
CA ALA A 146 -16.36 8.63 0.18
C ALA A 146 -15.35 9.66 -0.35
N LEU A 147 -15.30 9.86 -1.69
CA LEU A 147 -14.44 10.87 -2.29
C LEU A 147 -14.84 12.28 -1.83
N ALA A 148 -16.13 12.62 -1.90
CA ALA A 148 -16.64 13.91 -1.46
C ALA A 148 -16.38 14.16 0.05
N ARG A 149 -16.51 13.12 0.87
CA ARG A 149 -16.23 13.19 2.30
C ARG A 149 -14.75 13.42 2.57
N SER A 150 -13.85 12.67 1.90
CA SER A 150 -12.40 12.87 1.97
C SER A 150 -12.02 14.29 1.58
N GLN A 151 -12.59 14.80 0.47
CA GLN A 151 -12.37 16.18 0.02
C GLN A 151 -12.84 17.18 1.09
N GLY A 152 -14.01 16.99 1.68
CA GLY A 152 -14.53 17.85 2.74
C GLY A 152 -13.64 17.88 3.97
N LEU A 153 -13.11 16.74 4.40
CA LEU A 153 -12.20 16.64 5.54
C LEU A 153 -10.83 17.28 5.29
N ILE A 154 -10.32 17.25 4.07
CA ILE A 154 -9.02 17.85 3.72
C ILE A 154 -9.14 19.32 3.33
N ALA A 155 -10.35 19.79 3.01
CA ALA A 155 -10.59 21.18 2.65
C ALA A 155 -10.11 22.13 3.76
N GLY A 156 -9.26 23.07 3.39
CA GLY A 156 -8.63 24.02 4.34
C GLY A 156 -7.34 23.53 5.02
N CYS A 157 -7.09 22.23 5.06
CA CYS A 157 -5.87 21.65 5.67
C CYS A 157 -4.97 20.91 4.64
N TRP A 158 -5.16 21.14 3.36
CA TRP A 158 -4.51 20.39 2.28
C TRP A 158 -2.97 20.40 2.39
N TRP A 159 -2.37 21.57 2.65
CA TRP A 159 -0.91 21.70 2.83
C TRP A 159 -0.37 20.93 4.02
N HIS A 160 -1.15 20.85 5.09
CA HIS A 160 -0.78 20.07 6.26
C HIS A 160 -0.78 18.58 5.93
N VAL A 161 -1.83 18.08 5.26
CA VAL A 161 -1.91 16.67 4.83
C VAL A 161 -0.80 16.32 3.87
N LEU A 162 -0.50 17.19 2.89
CA LEU A 162 0.64 17.01 1.98
C LEU A 162 1.96 16.92 2.77
N GLY A 163 2.18 17.81 3.73
CA GLY A 163 3.37 17.80 4.58
C GLY A 163 3.52 16.49 5.37
N CYS A 164 2.43 16.01 5.98
CA CYS A 164 2.42 14.74 6.69
C CYS A 164 2.74 13.55 5.77
N LEU A 165 2.15 13.52 4.57
CA LEU A 165 2.40 12.46 3.59
C LEU A 165 3.85 12.48 3.09
N ILE A 166 4.43 13.66 2.84
CA ILE A 166 5.82 13.81 2.42
C ILE A 166 6.77 13.33 3.52
N VAL A 167 6.58 13.79 4.76
CA VAL A 167 7.45 13.40 5.89
C VAL A 167 7.36 11.89 6.14
N ALA A 168 6.14 11.33 6.17
CA ALA A 168 5.95 9.90 6.34
C ALA A 168 6.56 9.10 5.17
N GLY A 169 6.35 9.55 3.93
CA GLY A 169 6.93 8.93 2.74
C GLY A 169 8.46 8.95 2.75
N ILE A 170 9.08 10.08 3.12
CA ILE A 170 10.54 10.19 3.26
C ILE A 170 11.05 9.24 4.35
N ALA A 171 10.37 9.17 5.50
CA ALA A 171 10.78 8.29 6.60
C ALA A 171 10.76 6.81 6.19
N VAL A 172 9.70 6.36 5.51
CA VAL A 172 9.59 5.00 4.99
C VAL A 172 10.64 4.74 3.91
N ALA A 173 10.76 5.62 2.92
CA ALA A 173 11.73 5.49 1.83
C ALA A 173 13.19 5.48 2.31
N PHE A 174 13.50 6.29 3.32
CA PHE A 174 14.83 6.29 3.95
C PHE A 174 15.11 4.96 4.65
N GLY A 175 14.13 4.43 5.39
CA GLY A 175 14.26 3.12 6.04
C GLY A 175 14.46 1.99 5.02
N GLU A 176 13.67 1.96 3.95
CA GLU A 176 13.82 1.01 2.85
C GLU A 176 15.18 1.14 2.15
N LEU A 177 15.65 2.38 1.93
CA LEU A 177 16.96 2.65 1.34
C LEU A 177 18.09 2.08 2.20
N VAL A 178 18.07 2.33 3.50
CA VAL A 178 19.10 1.82 4.43
C VAL A 178 19.14 0.30 4.42
N ILE A 179 17.98 -0.37 4.45
CA ILE A 179 17.94 -1.82 4.39
C ILE A 179 18.39 -2.34 3.04
N SER A 180 18.00 -1.72 1.94
CA SER A 180 18.38 -2.12 0.59
C SER A 180 19.90 -1.99 0.34
N LEU A 181 20.56 -1.00 0.95
CA LEU A 181 22.02 -0.85 0.89
C LEU A 181 22.76 -2.03 1.53
N ILE A 182 22.16 -2.69 2.51
CA ILE A 182 22.72 -3.88 3.17
C ILE A 182 22.27 -5.15 2.43
N ALA A 183 21.01 -5.22 2.06
CA ALA A 183 20.38 -6.39 1.46
C ALA A 183 20.90 -6.66 0.04
N ASN A 184 21.08 -5.63 -0.80
CA ASN A 184 21.52 -5.81 -2.18
C ASN A 184 22.92 -6.47 -2.31
N PRO A 185 23.96 -6.06 -1.57
CA PRO A 185 25.23 -6.78 -1.59
C PRO A 185 25.10 -8.23 -1.09
N LEU A 186 24.26 -8.47 -0.10
CA LEU A 186 24.01 -9.81 0.43
C LEU A 186 23.31 -10.71 -0.61
N VAL A 187 22.27 -10.19 -1.28
CA VAL A 187 21.60 -10.87 -2.39
C VAL A 187 22.62 -11.23 -3.48
N ASN A 188 23.49 -10.29 -3.86
CA ASN A 188 24.52 -10.51 -4.87
C ASN A 188 25.55 -11.56 -4.46
N ALA A 189 25.93 -11.59 -3.19
CA ALA A 189 26.88 -12.56 -2.66
C ALA A 189 26.30 -13.97 -2.53
N LEU A 190 25.02 -14.08 -2.22
CA LEU A 190 24.31 -15.35 -2.01
C LEU A 190 23.63 -15.87 -3.26
N SER A 191 23.38 -15.01 -4.27
CA SER A 191 22.65 -15.45 -5.45
C SER A 191 23.49 -16.44 -6.25
N PRO A 192 22.96 -17.65 -6.48
CA PRO A 192 23.56 -18.57 -7.43
C PRO A 192 23.59 -17.91 -8.83
N HIS A 193 24.49 -18.37 -9.69
CA HIS A 193 24.64 -17.84 -11.07
C HIS A 193 23.41 -18.14 -11.97
N SER A 194 22.27 -18.47 -11.37
CA SER A 194 20.99 -18.74 -12.04
C SER A 194 20.01 -17.61 -11.81
N ILE A 195 19.26 -17.27 -12.85
CA ILE A 195 18.22 -16.21 -12.80
C ILE A 195 17.14 -16.56 -11.77
N THR A 196 16.65 -17.80 -11.76
CA THR A 196 15.64 -18.27 -10.79
C THR A 196 16.14 -18.14 -9.34
N GLY A 197 17.41 -18.50 -9.10
CA GLY A 197 17.99 -18.35 -7.76
C GLY A 197 18.08 -16.89 -7.31
N PHE A 198 18.42 -15.98 -8.20
CA PHE A 198 18.38 -14.54 -7.93
C PHE A 198 16.95 -14.08 -7.61
N LEU A 199 15.95 -14.47 -8.41
CA LEU A 199 14.56 -14.10 -8.21
C LEU A 199 14.00 -14.61 -6.86
N VAL A 200 14.39 -15.82 -6.44
CA VAL A 200 13.99 -16.37 -5.13
C VAL A 200 14.54 -15.51 -3.99
N ILE A 201 15.84 -15.22 -4.01
CA ILE A 201 16.48 -14.43 -2.94
C ILE A 201 15.93 -13.01 -2.92
N ASP A 202 15.76 -12.39 -4.10
CA ASP A 202 15.15 -11.05 -4.24
C ASP A 202 13.73 -11.02 -3.68
N ALA A 203 12.89 -12.01 -4.00
CA ALA A 203 11.53 -12.11 -3.49
C ALA A 203 11.49 -12.25 -1.95
N VAL A 204 12.36 -13.08 -1.37
CA VAL A 204 12.45 -13.24 0.09
C VAL A 204 12.88 -11.94 0.76
N VAL A 205 13.88 -11.25 0.22
CA VAL A 205 14.34 -9.96 0.77
C VAL A 205 13.23 -8.91 0.67
N ASN A 206 12.59 -8.79 -0.50
CA ASN A 206 11.47 -7.85 -0.67
C ASN A 206 10.31 -8.16 0.27
N ALA A 207 9.95 -9.44 0.49
CA ALA A 207 8.92 -9.84 1.44
C ALA A 207 9.25 -9.38 2.86
N VAL A 208 10.49 -9.60 3.32
CA VAL A 208 10.93 -9.18 4.66
C VAL A 208 10.87 -7.66 4.82
N VAL A 209 11.38 -6.91 3.83
CA VAL A 209 11.35 -5.44 3.83
C VAL A 209 9.90 -4.94 3.84
N SER A 210 9.05 -5.49 2.99
CA SER A 210 7.64 -5.12 2.90
C SER A 210 6.89 -5.39 4.20
N ILE A 211 7.08 -6.54 4.84
CA ILE A 211 6.48 -6.87 6.13
C ILE A 211 6.93 -5.90 7.23
N LEU A 212 8.16 -5.43 7.18
CA LEU A 212 8.69 -4.50 8.17
C LEU A 212 8.08 -3.10 8.03
N PHE A 213 7.95 -2.58 6.79
CA PHE A 213 7.53 -1.20 6.55
C PHE A 213 6.04 -1.02 6.24
N ALA A 214 5.34 -2.04 5.72
CA ALA A 214 3.92 -1.95 5.39
C ALA A 214 3.02 -1.49 6.55
N PRO A 215 3.22 -1.91 7.82
CA PRO A 215 2.42 -1.42 8.93
C PRO A 215 2.53 0.09 9.12
N PHE A 216 3.71 0.65 8.95
CA PHE A 216 3.94 2.10 9.07
C PHE A 216 3.25 2.85 7.93
N ALA A 217 3.45 2.39 6.69
CA ALA A 217 2.81 2.98 5.51
C ALA A 217 1.27 2.92 5.59
N ALA A 218 0.71 1.81 6.08
CA ALA A 218 -0.73 1.64 6.23
C ALA A 218 -1.32 2.45 7.40
N ALA A 219 -0.54 2.74 8.44
CA ALA A 219 -1.00 3.55 9.57
C ALA A 219 -1.12 5.05 9.22
N VAL A 220 -0.30 5.56 8.29
CA VAL A 220 -0.26 6.99 7.96
C VAL A 220 -1.63 7.55 7.56
N PRO A 221 -2.39 6.99 6.59
CA PRO A 221 -3.71 7.51 6.23
C PRO A 221 -4.71 7.47 7.39
N VAL A 222 -4.60 6.48 8.28
CA VAL A 222 -5.47 6.35 9.45
C VAL A 222 -5.20 7.46 10.46
N VAL A 223 -3.92 7.74 10.74
CA VAL A 223 -3.52 8.82 11.64
C VAL A 223 -3.94 10.18 11.09
N ILE A 224 -3.73 10.42 9.78
CA ILE A 224 -4.17 11.66 9.13
C ILE A 224 -5.70 11.80 9.23
N TYR A 225 -6.46 10.73 9.02
CA TYR A 225 -7.93 10.75 9.14
C TYR A 225 -8.36 11.18 10.54
N VAL A 226 -7.78 10.60 11.59
CA VAL A 226 -8.08 10.96 12.98
C VAL A 226 -7.69 12.41 13.28
N ASP A 227 -6.51 12.85 12.82
CA ASP A 227 -6.07 14.25 13.00
C ASP A 227 -7.05 15.24 12.31
N MET A 228 -7.57 14.91 11.12
CA MET A 228 -8.56 15.75 10.45
C MET A 228 -9.89 15.80 11.19
N LEU A 229 -10.36 14.68 11.76
CA LEU A 229 -11.58 14.67 12.59
C LEU A 229 -11.43 15.54 13.85
N VAL A 230 -10.25 15.48 14.50
CA VAL A 230 -9.96 16.33 15.68
C VAL A 230 -9.95 17.80 15.31
N ARG A 231 -9.25 18.17 14.22
CA ARG A 231 -9.13 19.57 13.78
C ARG A 231 -10.46 20.20 13.39
N GLN A 232 -11.35 19.42 12.79
CA GLN A 232 -12.66 19.90 12.38
C GLN A 232 -13.72 19.77 13.46
N ASN A 233 -13.37 19.24 14.63
CA ASN A 233 -14.31 18.94 15.72
C ASN A 233 -15.52 18.14 15.21
N ASP A 234 -15.27 17.16 14.36
CA ASP A 234 -16.29 16.41 13.63
C ASP A 234 -17.08 15.49 14.58
N PRO A 235 -18.43 15.41 14.44
CA PRO A 235 -19.27 14.52 15.25
C PRO A 235 -18.89 13.03 15.19
N GLN A 236 -18.21 12.60 14.11
CA GLN A 236 -17.70 11.23 13.99
C GLN A 236 -16.64 10.92 15.05
N LEU A 237 -15.86 11.91 15.48
CA LEU A 237 -14.89 11.71 16.56
C LEU A 237 -15.56 11.24 17.85
N GLN A 238 -16.70 11.83 18.21
CA GLN A 238 -17.46 11.43 19.39
C GLN A 238 -18.00 10.00 19.26
N ARG A 239 -18.42 9.58 18.06
CA ARG A 239 -18.87 8.21 17.78
C ARG A 239 -17.74 7.19 17.84
N LEU A 240 -16.49 7.60 17.52
CA LEU A 240 -15.31 6.75 17.62
C LEU A 240 -14.78 6.64 19.05
N LEU A 241 -15.14 7.57 19.93
CA LEU A 241 -14.72 7.60 21.34
C LEU A 241 -15.78 7.02 22.29
N ALA A 242 -17.04 6.87 21.86
CA ALA A 242 -18.14 6.28 22.60
C ALA A 242 -18.19 4.76 22.43
#